data_7751f52c12814a5b4a7860c5ef376bad
#
_entry.id   7751f52c12814a5b4a7860c5ef376bad
#
_cell.length_a   1.000
_cell.length_b   1.000
_cell.length_c   1.000
_cell.angle_alpha   90.00
_cell.angle_beta   90.00
_cell.angle_gamma   90.00
#
_symmetry.space_group_name_H-M   'P 1'
#
loop_
_entity.id
_entity.type
_entity.pdbx_description
1 polymer ?
#
loop_
_entity_poly.entity_id
_entity_poly.type
_entity_poly.pdbx_seq_one_letter_code
_entity_poly.pdbx_strand_id
1 'polypeptide(L)'
;VAETGTVTIISKTKLDETNTSYAQGGIAAVLNTSKSDSFDKHIEDTLIAGAGICDRKAVEKVIEYAPHAITDLISWGTQFDKNEENEKTFDLHREGGHSMHRILHHQDNTGFEVQRALCEKVRGHKNITIYENYFAVDLITQHHSGMLVKRHLTEIKCYGAYALDLKTHKVVTILAKATMLATGGAGQLFSTTTNPVVATGDGFAMVYRAKG
;
A
#
# COMPACT_ATOMS: atom_id res chain seq x y z
N VAL A 1 -14.71 -1.69 1.68
CA VAL A 1 -15.20 -0.97 2.88
C VAL A 1 -16.08 0.21 2.46
N ALA A 2 -15.65 1.06 1.54
CA ALA A 2 -16.42 2.24 1.13
C ALA A 2 -17.76 1.92 0.43
N GLU A 3 -17.91 0.73 -0.12
CA GLU A 3 -19.19 0.28 -0.68
C GLU A 3 -20.28 0.06 0.38
N THR A 4 -19.87 -0.27 1.61
CA THR A 4 -20.78 -0.65 2.71
C THR A 4 -20.71 0.25 3.92
N GLY A 5 -19.82 1.24 3.93
CA GLY A 5 -19.61 2.15 5.04
C GLY A 5 -18.87 3.42 4.66
N THR A 6 -18.68 4.30 5.63
CA THR A 6 -17.89 5.52 5.45
C THR A 6 -16.42 5.28 5.76
N VAL A 7 -15.55 5.91 5.00
CA VAL A 7 -14.09 5.83 5.16
C VAL A 7 -13.52 7.23 5.32
N THR A 8 -12.61 7.38 6.28
CA THR A 8 -11.80 8.58 6.43
C THR A 8 -10.34 8.24 6.13
N ILE A 9 -9.75 8.92 5.16
CA ILE A 9 -8.34 8.82 4.83
C ILE A 9 -7.61 10.03 5.41
N ILE A 10 -6.53 9.79 6.15
CA ILE A 10 -5.65 10.83 6.70
C ILE A 10 -4.31 10.70 5.98
N SER A 11 -3.85 11.77 5.38
CA SER A 11 -2.52 11.85 4.76
C SER A 11 -1.71 12.99 5.36
N LYS A 12 -0.46 12.71 5.73
CA LYS A 12 0.47 13.69 6.31
C LYS A 12 0.78 14.85 5.35
N THR A 13 0.77 14.55 4.05
CA THR A 13 0.95 15.52 2.96
C THR A 13 -0.23 15.39 1.98
N LYS A 14 0.02 15.61 0.70
CA LYS A 14 -0.95 15.28 -0.34
C LYS A 14 -1.10 13.76 -0.47
N LEU A 15 -2.25 13.33 -0.95
CA LEU A 15 -2.58 11.91 -1.10
C LEU A 15 -1.68 11.18 -2.10
N ASP A 16 -1.15 11.90 -3.07
CA ASP A 16 -0.28 11.38 -4.13
C ASP A 16 1.22 11.36 -3.76
N GLU A 17 1.61 11.91 -2.61
CA GLU A 17 2.99 11.88 -2.12
C GLU A 17 3.25 10.55 -1.39
N THR A 18 3.64 9.52 -2.14
CA THR A 18 3.83 8.16 -1.65
C THR A 18 5.04 7.49 -2.27
N ASN A 19 5.56 6.41 -1.64
CA ASN A 19 6.58 5.57 -2.27
C ASN A 19 6.12 5.01 -3.62
N THR A 20 4.83 4.70 -3.75
CA THR A 20 4.25 4.19 -4.99
C THR A 20 4.42 5.18 -6.13
N SER A 21 4.19 6.47 -5.91
CA SER A 21 4.34 7.50 -6.97
C SER A 21 5.73 7.56 -7.58
N TYR A 22 6.76 7.18 -6.84
CA TYR A 22 8.16 7.20 -7.28
C TYR A 22 8.66 5.85 -7.80
N ALA A 23 7.83 4.82 -7.79
CA ALA A 23 8.20 3.51 -8.30
C ALA A 23 8.24 3.51 -9.84
N GLN A 24 9.42 3.30 -10.41
CA GLN A 24 9.64 3.27 -11.86
C GLN A 24 9.38 1.89 -12.47
N GLY A 25 9.71 0.83 -11.72
CA GLY A 25 9.50 -0.54 -12.15
C GLY A 25 8.03 -0.91 -12.33
N GLY A 26 7.78 -2.15 -12.74
CA GLY A 26 6.43 -2.64 -12.98
C GLY A 26 5.88 -3.51 -11.85
N ILE A 27 4.77 -4.17 -12.14
CA ILE A 27 4.12 -5.11 -11.22
C ILE A 27 4.18 -6.51 -11.83
N ALA A 28 4.80 -7.45 -11.10
CA ALA A 28 4.91 -8.83 -11.53
C ALA A 28 3.61 -9.59 -11.28
N ALA A 29 3.02 -10.17 -12.33
CA ALA A 29 1.85 -11.03 -12.22
C ALA A 29 1.82 -12.09 -13.33
N VAL A 30 1.43 -13.31 -12.99
CA VAL A 30 1.22 -14.39 -13.98
C VAL A 30 -0.18 -14.27 -14.55
N LEU A 31 -0.33 -13.56 -15.67
CA LEU A 31 -1.63 -13.31 -16.30
C LEU A 31 -2.06 -14.39 -17.27
N ASN A 32 -1.12 -15.14 -17.80
CA ASN A 32 -1.40 -16.21 -18.76
C ASN A 32 -0.55 -17.44 -18.44
N THR A 33 -1.18 -18.47 -17.91
CA THR A 33 -0.54 -19.73 -17.52
C THR A 33 -0.35 -20.69 -18.69
N SER A 34 -0.81 -20.32 -19.91
CA SER A 34 -1.08 -21.32 -20.94
C SER A 34 0.12 -21.80 -21.75
N LYS A 35 1.29 -21.16 -21.77
CA LYS A 35 2.40 -21.63 -22.64
C LYS A 35 3.82 -21.46 -22.14
N SER A 36 4.15 -20.51 -21.28
CA SER A 36 5.54 -20.23 -20.92
C SER A 36 5.75 -19.88 -19.44
N ASP A 37 4.76 -19.30 -18.77
CA ASP A 37 4.85 -18.89 -17.38
C ASP A 37 3.85 -19.65 -16.49
N SER A 38 4.15 -19.75 -15.17
CA SER A 38 3.30 -20.37 -14.15
C SER A 38 3.51 -19.75 -12.78
N PHE A 39 2.55 -19.96 -11.88
CA PHE A 39 2.71 -19.57 -10.48
C PHE A 39 3.94 -20.23 -9.85
N ASP A 40 4.17 -21.51 -10.10
CA ASP A 40 5.34 -22.24 -9.56
C ASP A 40 6.66 -21.60 -9.99
N LYS A 41 6.80 -21.21 -11.27
CA LYS A 41 8.00 -20.50 -11.75
C LYS A 41 8.19 -19.17 -11.05
N HIS A 42 7.12 -18.40 -10.86
CA HIS A 42 7.20 -17.10 -10.19
C HIS A 42 7.52 -17.25 -8.69
N ILE A 43 6.94 -18.26 -8.03
CA ILE A 43 7.24 -18.61 -6.64
C ILE A 43 8.73 -18.97 -6.51
N GLU A 44 9.24 -19.85 -7.38
CA GLU A 44 10.65 -20.26 -7.35
C GLU A 44 11.60 -19.11 -7.59
N ASP A 45 11.35 -18.28 -8.63
CA ASP A 45 12.13 -17.06 -8.89
C ASP A 45 12.19 -16.16 -7.64
N THR A 46 11.05 -15.99 -6.96
CA THR A 46 10.96 -15.15 -5.76
C THR A 46 11.74 -15.75 -4.58
N LEU A 47 11.67 -17.06 -4.38
CA LEU A 47 12.39 -17.75 -3.31
C LEU A 47 13.90 -17.71 -3.54
N ILE A 48 14.34 -17.87 -4.79
CA ILE A 48 15.76 -17.75 -5.17
C ILE A 48 16.26 -16.33 -4.90
N ALA A 49 15.52 -15.30 -5.37
CA ALA A 49 15.88 -13.90 -5.15
C ALA A 49 15.90 -13.52 -3.66
N GLY A 50 15.03 -14.12 -2.88
CA GLY A 50 14.93 -13.91 -1.43
C GLY A 50 16.00 -14.60 -0.60
N ALA A 51 16.88 -15.40 -1.21
CA ALA A 51 18.07 -15.99 -0.58
C ALA A 51 17.82 -16.70 0.77
N GLY A 52 16.68 -17.38 0.90
CA GLY A 52 16.31 -18.17 2.09
C GLY A 52 15.61 -17.42 3.22
N ILE A 53 15.34 -16.11 3.08
CA ILE A 53 14.62 -15.33 4.10
C ILE A 53 13.12 -15.18 3.82
N CYS A 54 12.61 -15.77 2.73
CA CYS A 54 11.19 -15.73 2.39
C CYS A 54 10.36 -16.68 3.24
N ASP A 55 9.17 -16.24 3.63
CA ASP A 55 8.08 -17.13 4.01
C ASP A 55 7.41 -17.66 2.74
N ARG A 56 7.60 -18.94 2.43
CA ARG A 56 7.04 -19.59 1.23
C ARG A 56 5.51 -19.43 1.15
N LYS A 57 4.79 -19.59 2.26
CA LYS A 57 3.31 -19.48 2.26
C LYS A 57 2.85 -18.06 1.94
N ALA A 58 3.58 -17.05 2.41
CA ALA A 58 3.30 -15.67 2.07
C ALA A 58 3.57 -15.40 0.58
N VAL A 59 4.67 -15.92 0.04
CA VAL A 59 5.03 -15.82 -1.39
C VAL A 59 3.95 -16.46 -2.26
N GLU A 60 3.56 -17.70 -1.98
CA GLU A 60 2.50 -18.43 -2.69
C GLU A 60 1.21 -17.61 -2.73
N LYS A 61 0.73 -17.16 -1.55
CA LYS A 61 -0.51 -16.38 -1.45
C LYS A 61 -0.48 -15.08 -2.23
N VAL A 62 0.64 -14.34 -2.19
CA VAL A 62 0.79 -13.07 -2.91
C VAL A 62 0.78 -13.30 -4.42
N ILE A 63 1.54 -14.29 -4.90
CA ILE A 63 1.67 -14.58 -6.33
C ILE A 63 0.36 -15.10 -6.92
N GLU A 64 -0.32 -16.01 -6.22
CA GLU A 64 -1.62 -16.54 -6.65
C GLU A 64 -2.71 -15.45 -6.70
N TYR A 65 -2.66 -14.48 -5.79
CA TYR A 65 -3.63 -13.39 -5.74
C TYR A 65 -3.33 -12.26 -6.74
N ALA A 66 -2.08 -12.13 -7.23
CA ALA A 66 -1.65 -11.03 -8.09
C ALA A 66 -2.54 -10.78 -9.32
N PRO A 67 -3.04 -11.79 -10.08
CA PRO A 67 -3.94 -11.55 -11.21
C PRO A 67 -5.24 -10.85 -10.83
N HIS A 68 -5.79 -11.16 -9.64
CA HIS A 68 -6.98 -10.48 -9.12
C HIS A 68 -6.68 -9.01 -8.79
N ALA A 69 -5.55 -8.76 -8.10
CA ALA A 69 -5.12 -7.41 -7.77
C ALA A 69 -4.90 -6.55 -9.03
N ILE A 70 -4.31 -7.10 -10.09
CA ILE A 70 -4.16 -6.41 -11.38
C ILE A 70 -5.52 -6.10 -12.02
N THR A 71 -6.46 -7.04 -11.97
CA THR A 71 -7.82 -6.83 -12.49
C THR A 71 -8.51 -5.69 -11.73
N ASP A 72 -8.36 -5.64 -10.40
CA ASP A 72 -8.89 -4.56 -9.57
C ASP A 72 -8.28 -3.21 -9.95
N LEU A 73 -6.94 -3.12 -10.09
CA LEU A 73 -6.26 -1.88 -10.50
C LEU A 73 -6.76 -1.38 -11.86
N ILE A 74 -6.92 -2.27 -12.84
CA ILE A 74 -7.45 -1.93 -14.16
C ILE A 74 -8.90 -1.43 -14.04
N SER A 75 -9.74 -2.10 -13.25
CA SER A 75 -11.13 -1.71 -13.02
C SER A 75 -11.26 -0.34 -12.32
N TRP A 76 -10.23 0.07 -11.60
CA TRP A 76 -10.15 1.38 -10.93
C TRP A 76 -9.51 2.45 -11.80
N GLY A 77 -9.09 2.11 -13.03
CA GLY A 77 -8.64 3.06 -14.04
C GLY A 77 -7.13 3.12 -14.27
N THR A 78 -6.37 2.17 -13.73
CA THR A 78 -4.93 2.04 -14.03
C THR A 78 -4.75 1.58 -15.49
N GLN A 79 -3.89 2.25 -16.23
CA GLN A 79 -3.57 1.96 -17.62
C GLN A 79 -2.17 1.33 -17.69
N PHE A 80 -2.12 0.05 -18.06
CA PHE A 80 -0.86 -0.63 -18.38
C PHE A 80 -0.65 -0.62 -19.90
N ASP A 81 0.60 -0.60 -20.31
CA ASP A 81 0.98 -0.58 -21.71
C ASP A 81 0.52 -1.85 -22.44
N LYS A 82 0.08 -1.67 -23.66
CA LYS A 82 -0.43 -2.75 -24.50
C LYS A 82 0.62 -3.18 -25.51
N ASN A 83 0.56 -4.44 -25.89
CA ASN A 83 1.41 -4.97 -26.93
C ASN A 83 1.08 -4.29 -28.27
N GLU A 84 2.10 -3.81 -29.00
CA GLU A 84 1.93 -3.09 -30.26
C GLU A 84 1.28 -3.94 -31.36
N GLU A 85 1.56 -5.25 -31.39
CA GLU A 85 1.02 -6.18 -32.37
C GLU A 85 -0.39 -6.66 -32.00
N ASN A 86 -0.75 -6.62 -30.71
CA ASN A 86 -2.04 -7.08 -30.21
C ASN A 86 -2.49 -6.30 -28.98
N GLU A 87 -3.27 -5.25 -29.22
CA GLU A 87 -3.84 -4.38 -28.16
C GLU A 87 -4.72 -5.11 -27.12
N LYS A 88 -5.10 -6.38 -27.36
CA LYS A 88 -5.83 -7.19 -26.39
C LYS A 88 -4.92 -7.78 -25.30
N THR A 89 -3.60 -7.74 -25.50
CA THR A 89 -2.60 -8.25 -24.57
C THR A 89 -1.77 -7.10 -24.02
N PHE A 90 -1.19 -7.30 -22.83
CA PHE A 90 -0.25 -6.34 -22.24
C PHE A 90 1.14 -6.53 -22.82
N ASP A 91 1.87 -5.44 -22.93
CA ASP A 91 3.33 -5.50 -23.07
C ASP A 91 3.92 -5.90 -21.72
N LEU A 92 4.67 -6.98 -21.70
CA LEU A 92 5.24 -7.54 -20.47
C LEU A 92 6.75 -7.51 -20.53
N HIS A 93 7.37 -6.87 -19.57
CA HIS A 93 8.80 -6.85 -19.40
C HIS A 93 9.32 -8.03 -18.56
N ARG A 94 10.62 -8.25 -18.62
CA ARG A 94 11.35 -9.15 -17.75
C ARG A 94 12.49 -8.38 -17.08
N GLU A 95 12.44 -8.31 -15.76
CA GLU A 95 13.48 -7.70 -14.94
C GLU A 95 14.39 -8.77 -14.28
N GLY A 96 15.46 -8.32 -13.62
CA GLY A 96 16.38 -9.20 -12.91
C GLY A 96 15.66 -10.06 -11.86
N GLY A 97 16.06 -11.33 -11.75
CA GLY A 97 15.44 -12.31 -10.85
C GLY A 97 14.21 -13.02 -11.43
N HIS A 98 13.66 -12.54 -12.56
CA HIS A 98 12.54 -13.21 -13.22
C HIS A 98 13.01 -14.10 -14.38
N SER A 99 12.54 -15.34 -14.41
CA SER A 99 12.77 -16.27 -15.51
C SER A 99 11.90 -16.00 -16.75
N MET A 100 10.77 -15.30 -16.57
CA MET A 100 9.75 -15.07 -17.59
C MET A 100 9.35 -13.60 -17.69
N HIS A 101 8.77 -13.20 -18.83
CA HIS A 101 8.14 -11.91 -19.03
C HIS A 101 6.79 -11.88 -18.32
N ARG A 102 6.68 -11.16 -17.21
CA ARG A 102 5.46 -11.06 -16.39
C ARG A 102 5.27 -9.69 -15.72
N ILE A 103 6.10 -8.72 -16.08
CA ILE A 103 6.07 -7.39 -15.47
C ILE A 103 5.17 -6.48 -16.29
N LEU A 104 4.01 -6.12 -15.72
CA LEU A 104 3.15 -5.06 -16.27
C LEU A 104 3.78 -3.72 -15.93
N HIS A 105 3.73 -2.80 -16.89
CA HIS A 105 4.31 -1.47 -16.72
C HIS A 105 3.44 -0.40 -17.41
N HIS A 106 3.71 0.86 -17.09
CA HIS A 106 3.22 2.03 -17.81
C HIS A 106 4.40 2.95 -18.07
N GLN A 107 4.97 2.87 -19.26
CA GLN A 107 6.23 3.54 -19.61
C GLN A 107 7.30 3.33 -18.51
N ASP A 108 7.96 4.40 -18.07
CA ASP A 108 8.92 4.38 -16.94
C ASP A 108 8.32 4.89 -15.62
N ASN A 109 6.99 4.97 -15.53
CA ASN A 109 6.27 5.63 -14.43
C ASN A 109 5.09 4.80 -13.91
N THR A 110 5.24 3.48 -13.83
CA THR A 110 4.15 2.58 -13.42
C THR A 110 3.54 2.96 -12.09
N GLY A 111 4.37 3.29 -11.12
CA GLY A 111 3.89 3.67 -9.79
C GLY A 111 3.09 4.97 -9.79
N PHE A 112 3.51 5.96 -10.58
CA PHE A 112 2.76 7.19 -10.75
C PHE A 112 1.37 6.95 -11.34
N GLU A 113 1.26 6.10 -12.38
CA GLU A 113 -0.01 5.75 -13.01
C GLU A 113 -0.96 5.01 -12.05
N VAL A 114 -0.43 4.04 -11.29
CA VAL A 114 -1.21 3.35 -10.25
C VAL A 114 -1.72 4.34 -9.21
N GLN A 115 -0.85 5.23 -8.72
CA GLN A 115 -1.22 6.22 -7.71
C GLN A 115 -2.26 7.21 -8.25
N ARG A 116 -2.11 7.68 -9.50
CA ARG A 116 -3.08 8.55 -10.18
C ARG A 116 -4.47 7.91 -10.19
N ALA A 117 -4.56 6.68 -10.69
CA ALA A 117 -5.82 5.96 -10.80
C ALA A 117 -6.49 5.75 -9.43
N LEU A 118 -5.72 5.32 -8.43
CA LEU A 118 -6.23 5.15 -7.07
C LEU A 118 -6.70 6.47 -6.43
N CYS A 119 -5.94 7.56 -6.61
CA CYS A 119 -6.33 8.87 -6.12
C CYS A 119 -7.63 9.37 -6.75
N GLU A 120 -7.78 9.22 -8.06
CA GLU A 120 -9.02 9.58 -8.76
C GLU A 120 -10.20 8.75 -8.24
N LYS A 121 -10.02 7.44 -8.10
CA LYS A 121 -11.05 6.54 -7.60
C LYS A 121 -11.53 6.92 -6.20
N VAL A 122 -10.62 7.21 -5.26
CA VAL A 122 -11.01 7.57 -3.88
C VAL A 122 -11.58 8.98 -3.80
N ARG A 123 -11.06 9.95 -4.56
CA ARG A 123 -11.61 11.32 -4.61
C ARG A 123 -13.02 11.37 -5.18
N GLY A 124 -13.33 10.50 -6.14
CA GLY A 124 -14.67 10.37 -6.73
C GLY A 124 -15.68 9.59 -5.90
N HIS A 125 -15.29 8.99 -4.78
CA HIS A 125 -16.17 8.10 -4.02
C HIS A 125 -16.92 8.85 -2.90
N LYS A 126 -18.27 8.86 -2.97
CA LYS A 126 -19.15 9.62 -2.06
C LYS A 126 -19.00 9.27 -0.56
N ASN A 127 -18.57 8.05 -0.24
CA ASN A 127 -18.43 7.57 1.14
C ASN A 127 -17.00 7.73 1.68
N ILE A 128 -16.10 8.39 0.95
CA ILE A 128 -14.72 8.63 1.36
C ILE A 128 -14.50 10.10 1.64
N THR A 129 -14.00 10.40 2.82
CA THR A 129 -13.53 11.74 3.20
C THR A 129 -12.02 11.73 3.31
N ILE A 130 -11.35 12.69 2.68
CA ILE A 130 -9.89 12.77 2.63
C ILE A 130 -9.42 14.01 3.38
N TYR A 131 -8.52 13.81 4.33
CA TYR A 131 -7.81 14.85 5.07
C TYR A 131 -6.34 14.86 4.66
N GLU A 132 -5.96 15.76 3.77
CA GLU A 132 -4.57 16.01 3.37
C GLU A 132 -3.93 17.07 4.28
N ASN A 133 -2.63 16.94 4.53
CA ASN A 133 -1.88 17.76 5.50
C ASN A 133 -2.37 17.58 6.94
N TYR A 134 -2.71 16.36 7.28
CA TYR A 134 -3.06 15.95 8.62
C TYR A 134 -2.05 14.90 9.13
N PHE A 135 -1.30 15.26 10.15
CA PHE A 135 -0.34 14.35 10.78
C PHE A 135 -1.04 13.48 11.82
N ALA A 136 -1.08 12.16 11.62
CA ALA A 136 -1.59 11.23 12.63
C ALA A 136 -0.64 11.21 13.83
N VAL A 137 -1.09 11.75 14.96
CA VAL A 137 -0.28 11.92 16.17
C VAL A 137 -0.24 10.63 16.96
N ASP A 138 -1.41 10.04 17.24
CA ASP A 138 -1.51 8.83 18.06
C ASP A 138 -2.81 8.06 17.80
N LEU A 139 -2.80 6.77 18.13
CA LEU A 139 -4.00 5.93 18.14
C LEU A 139 -4.79 6.14 19.42
N ILE A 140 -6.11 6.25 19.31
CA ILE A 140 -6.99 6.35 20.46
C ILE A 140 -7.29 4.95 20.99
N THR A 141 -6.79 4.63 22.16
CA THR A 141 -7.03 3.35 22.86
C THR A 141 -7.70 3.59 24.21
N GLN A 142 -8.04 2.50 24.93
CA GLN A 142 -8.57 2.59 26.30
C GLN A 142 -7.66 3.39 27.26
N HIS A 143 -6.35 3.49 26.97
CA HIS A 143 -5.43 4.29 27.76
C HIS A 143 -5.89 5.76 27.87
N HIS A 144 -6.40 6.32 26.78
CA HIS A 144 -6.90 7.69 26.73
C HIS A 144 -8.18 7.90 27.57
N SER A 145 -8.82 6.80 27.96
CA SER A 145 -9.98 6.81 28.89
C SER A 145 -9.56 6.54 30.34
N GLY A 146 -8.27 6.60 30.65
CA GLY A 146 -7.72 6.37 32.00
C GLY A 146 -7.54 4.90 32.38
N MET A 147 -7.76 3.97 31.44
CA MET A 147 -7.52 2.54 31.69
C MET A 147 -6.05 2.18 31.49
N LEU A 148 -5.52 1.33 32.35
CA LEU A 148 -4.16 0.83 32.20
C LEU A 148 -4.10 -0.17 31.03
N VAL A 149 -3.43 0.20 29.95
CA VAL A 149 -3.17 -0.66 28.79
C VAL A 149 -1.75 -1.26 28.91
N LYS A 150 -1.65 -2.58 28.89
CA LYS A 150 -0.37 -3.32 28.91
C LYS A 150 -0.30 -4.21 27.67
N ARG A 151 0.92 -4.43 27.15
CA ARG A 151 1.18 -5.19 25.92
C ARG A 151 0.60 -6.62 25.90
N HIS A 152 0.48 -7.25 27.08
CA HIS A 152 -0.04 -8.60 27.21
C HIS A 152 -1.58 -8.67 27.38
N LEU A 153 -2.27 -7.51 27.36
CA LEU A 153 -3.73 -7.50 27.38
C LEU A 153 -4.25 -7.92 26.01
N THR A 154 -5.11 -8.95 25.98
CA THR A 154 -5.69 -9.49 24.75
C THR A 154 -6.82 -8.63 24.17
N GLU A 155 -7.30 -7.64 24.92
CA GLU A 155 -8.46 -6.82 24.56
C GLU A 155 -8.11 -5.35 24.37
N ILE A 156 -6.98 -5.06 23.74
CA ILE A 156 -6.67 -3.68 23.37
C ILE A 156 -7.57 -3.28 22.18
N LYS A 157 -8.34 -2.21 22.36
CA LYS A 157 -9.24 -1.67 21.34
C LYS A 157 -8.71 -0.34 20.82
N CYS A 158 -8.77 -0.15 19.52
CA CYS A 158 -8.52 1.12 18.86
C CYS A 158 -9.86 1.76 18.48
N TYR A 159 -10.06 3.01 18.87
CA TYR A 159 -11.27 3.78 18.62
C TYR A 159 -11.09 4.84 17.53
N GLY A 160 -9.92 4.96 16.94
CA GLY A 160 -9.56 5.95 15.94
C GLY A 160 -8.18 6.54 16.15
N ALA A 161 -8.00 7.79 15.75
CA ALA A 161 -6.71 8.48 15.88
C ALA A 161 -6.90 9.96 16.22
N TYR A 162 -5.90 10.53 16.89
CA TYR A 162 -5.69 11.97 16.94
C TYR A 162 -4.87 12.40 15.73
N ALA A 163 -5.31 13.45 15.06
CA ALA A 163 -4.60 14.01 13.92
C ALA A 163 -4.41 15.52 14.12
N LEU A 164 -3.20 15.99 13.83
CA LEU A 164 -2.86 17.40 13.82
C LEU A 164 -3.12 17.96 12.42
N ASP A 165 -4.02 18.91 12.30
CA ASP A 165 -4.17 19.73 11.11
C ASP A 165 -2.95 20.67 11.00
N LEU A 166 -2.12 20.44 9.99
CA LEU A 166 -0.88 21.19 9.79
C LEU A 166 -1.10 22.64 9.32
N LYS A 167 -2.33 22.98 8.89
CA LYS A 167 -2.68 24.36 8.48
C LYS A 167 -3.14 25.19 9.67
N THR A 168 -3.96 24.61 10.53
CA THR A 168 -4.58 25.33 11.66
C THR A 168 -3.82 25.09 12.96
N HIS A 169 -2.88 24.13 12.99
CA HIS A 169 -2.19 23.67 14.19
C HIS A 169 -3.12 23.17 15.31
N LYS A 170 -4.30 22.68 14.94
CA LYS A 170 -5.25 22.10 15.89
C LYS A 170 -5.25 20.59 15.82
N VAL A 171 -5.33 19.95 16.96
CA VAL A 171 -5.54 18.50 17.03
C VAL A 171 -7.03 18.21 16.91
N VAL A 172 -7.36 17.28 16.01
CA VAL A 172 -8.71 16.77 15.81
C VAL A 172 -8.79 15.31 16.22
N THR A 173 -9.97 14.91 16.70
CA THR A 173 -10.28 13.53 17.06
C THR A 173 -11.06 12.89 15.93
N ILE A 174 -10.54 11.79 15.36
CA ILE A 174 -11.22 11.04 14.33
C ILE A 174 -11.54 9.66 14.89
N LEU A 175 -12.84 9.41 15.14
CA LEU A 175 -13.32 8.15 15.68
C LEU A 175 -13.68 7.18 14.55
N ALA A 176 -13.34 5.91 14.72
CA ALA A 176 -13.61 4.86 13.77
C ALA A 176 -13.85 3.52 14.46
N LYS A 177 -14.70 2.67 13.87
CA LYS A 177 -14.92 1.28 14.32
C LYS A 177 -13.71 0.38 14.04
N ALA A 178 -12.95 0.71 12.99
CA ALA A 178 -11.70 0.04 12.63
C ALA A 178 -10.71 1.09 12.10
N THR A 179 -9.44 0.95 12.45
CA THR A 179 -8.36 1.81 11.98
C THR A 179 -7.33 0.97 11.26
N MET A 180 -7.12 1.26 9.96
CA MET A 180 -6.07 0.64 9.17
C MET A 180 -4.85 1.55 9.15
N LEU A 181 -3.70 1.04 9.57
CA LEU A 181 -2.43 1.72 9.46
C LEU A 181 -1.77 1.33 8.13
N ALA A 182 -1.75 2.28 7.21
CA ALA A 182 -1.11 2.17 5.90
C ALA A 182 -0.07 3.30 5.71
N THR A 183 0.72 3.56 6.77
CA THR A 183 1.58 4.74 6.92
C THR A 183 2.93 4.62 6.20
N GLY A 184 3.12 3.56 5.42
CA GLY A 184 4.38 3.32 4.73
C GLY A 184 5.52 2.90 5.66
N GLY A 185 6.74 3.06 5.18
CA GLY A 185 7.94 2.59 5.85
C GLY A 185 8.66 3.68 6.67
N ALA A 186 9.91 3.39 7.00
CA ALA A 186 10.76 4.20 7.85
C ALA A 186 12.13 4.50 7.20
N GLY A 187 12.17 4.61 5.87
CA GLY A 187 13.43 4.80 5.13
C GLY A 187 14.21 6.04 5.56
N GLN A 188 13.53 7.10 5.98
CA GLN A 188 14.15 8.35 6.45
C GLN A 188 14.86 8.23 7.82
N LEU A 189 14.84 7.07 8.47
CA LEU A 189 15.70 6.79 9.62
C LEU A 189 17.17 6.52 9.21
N PHE A 190 17.41 6.23 7.94
CA PHE A 190 18.74 5.94 7.42
C PHE A 190 19.33 7.18 6.74
N SER A 191 20.64 7.35 6.85
CA SER A 191 21.37 8.50 6.29
C SER A 191 21.35 8.51 4.75
N THR A 192 21.14 7.37 4.11
CA THR A 192 21.03 7.22 2.65
C THR A 192 19.79 6.41 2.33
N THR A 193 18.87 7.03 1.60
CA THR A 193 17.62 6.39 1.20
C THR A 193 17.05 7.05 -0.05
N THR A 194 16.38 6.27 -0.89
CA THR A 194 15.61 6.74 -2.04
C THR A 194 14.13 6.97 -1.69
N ASN A 195 13.71 6.67 -0.45
CA ASN A 195 12.34 6.89 -0.03
C ASN A 195 12.01 8.39 0.07
N PRO A 196 10.77 8.78 -0.20
CA PRO A 196 10.34 10.17 -0.03
C PRO A 196 10.47 10.62 1.43
N VAL A 197 10.60 11.93 1.60
CA VAL A 197 10.81 12.56 2.93
C VAL A 197 9.70 12.25 3.95
N VAL A 198 8.55 11.79 3.48
CA VAL A 198 7.41 11.41 4.33
C VAL A 198 7.55 10.03 4.96
N ALA A 199 8.52 9.22 4.53
CA ALA A 199 8.72 7.84 5.03
C ALA A 199 9.47 7.83 6.38
N THR A 200 8.88 8.37 7.43
CA THR A 200 9.48 8.65 8.74
C THR A 200 9.13 7.63 9.83
N GLY A 201 8.38 6.57 9.51
CA GLY A 201 8.06 5.51 10.47
C GLY A 201 7.01 5.86 11.53
N ASP A 202 6.16 6.84 11.27
CA ASP A 202 5.17 7.32 12.24
C ASP A 202 4.22 6.23 12.73
N GLY A 203 3.82 5.31 11.83
CA GLY A 203 2.96 4.18 12.18
C GLY A 203 3.60 3.24 13.20
N PHE A 204 4.89 2.95 13.06
CA PHE A 204 5.61 2.13 14.04
C PHE A 204 5.61 2.78 15.42
N ALA A 205 5.84 4.10 15.47
CA ALA A 205 5.81 4.85 16.71
C ALA A 205 4.42 4.84 17.38
N MET A 206 3.35 5.03 16.59
CA MET A 206 1.97 4.97 17.09
C MET A 206 1.61 3.59 17.65
N VAL A 207 1.95 2.50 16.92
CA VAL A 207 1.69 1.13 17.39
C VAL A 207 2.47 0.83 18.66
N TYR A 208 3.74 1.22 18.73
CA TYR A 208 4.55 1.05 19.94
C TYR A 208 3.94 1.74 21.15
N ARG A 209 3.48 3.00 21.01
CA ARG A 209 2.81 3.74 22.09
C ARG A 209 1.47 3.12 22.49
N ALA A 210 0.74 2.58 21.52
CA ALA A 210 -0.51 1.85 21.75
C ALA A 210 -0.31 0.47 22.39
N LYS A 211 0.93 0.04 22.63
CA LYS A 211 1.28 -1.28 23.19
C LYS A 211 0.96 -2.46 22.27
N GLY A 212 0.90 -2.24 20.97
CA GLY A 212 0.78 -3.25 19.91
C GLY A 212 2.09 -3.97 19.62
#